data_051a32b4cc04c467dd0f5cb2116fa5a2
#
_entry.id   051a32b4cc04c467dd0f5cb2116fa5a2
#
_cell.length_a   1.000
_cell.length_b   1.000
_cell.length_c   1.000
_cell.angle_alpha   90.00
_cell.angle_beta   90.00
_cell.angle_gamma   90.00
#
_symmetry.space_group_name_H-M   'P 1'
#
loop_
_entity.id
_entity.type
_entity.pdbx_description
1 polymer ?
#
loop_
_entity_poly.entity_id
_entity_poly.type
_entity_poly.pdbx_seq_one_letter_code
_entity_poly.pdbx_strand_id
1 'polypeptide(L)'
;MLLTSSKAELTNKVIISIGSEIITNYDLDREIKYLNVITVGQIGELDNQESKKIAIDSLIKDKIKITALSNLKNIIIKDELLNDQIARSSQNIGFRSIDDFKAYLNYAEYELDEFKKKNFT
;
A
#
# COMPACT_ATOMS: atom_id res chain seq x y z
N MET A 1 -8.30 -7.66 31.80
CA MET A 1 -8.66 -7.92 31.21
C MET A 1 -9.08 -7.53 29.93
N LEU A 2 -9.62 -6.78 29.67
CA LEU A 2 -10.27 -6.38 28.49
C LEU A 2 -9.43 -5.76 27.44
N LEU A 3 -8.21 -5.39 27.76
CA LEU A 3 -7.32 -4.71 26.83
C LEU A 3 -6.94 -5.54 25.62
N THR A 4 -6.93 -6.84 25.79
CA THR A 4 -6.59 -7.73 24.67
C THR A 4 -7.68 -7.79 23.64
N SER A 5 -8.93 -7.51 24.02
CA SER A 5 -10.01 -7.57 23.08
C SER A 5 -9.95 -6.48 22.02
N SER A 6 -9.36 -5.32 22.32
CA SER A 6 -9.25 -4.27 21.33
C SER A 6 -8.34 -4.66 20.17
N LYS A 7 -7.29 -5.44 20.43
CA LYS A 7 -6.46 -5.98 19.36
C LYS A 7 -7.20 -7.01 18.53
N ALA A 8 -8.00 -7.85 19.18
CA ALA A 8 -8.80 -8.82 18.47
C ALA A 8 -9.81 -8.14 17.56
N GLU A 9 -10.34 -7.00 17.96
CA GLU A 9 -11.28 -6.23 17.15
C GLU A 9 -10.64 -5.63 15.92
N LEU A 10 -9.33 -5.45 15.93
CA LEU A 10 -8.60 -4.94 14.77
C LEU A 10 -8.27 -6.04 13.78
N THR A 11 -8.67 -7.27 14.05
CA THR A 11 -8.43 -8.35 13.09
C THR A 11 -9.31 -8.17 11.87
N ASN A 12 -8.92 -8.84 10.80
CA ASN A 12 -9.48 -8.67 9.49
C ASN A 12 -10.98 -8.85 9.41
N LYS A 13 -11.67 -7.80 9.04
CA LYS A 13 -13.08 -7.85 8.66
C LYS A 13 -13.17 -7.54 7.18
N VAL A 14 -13.96 -8.32 6.47
CA VAL A 14 -14.22 -8.05 5.06
C VAL A 14 -15.09 -6.81 4.95
N ILE A 15 -14.61 -5.81 4.20
CA ILE A 15 -15.35 -4.58 3.95
C ILE A 15 -16.04 -4.65 2.61
N ILE A 16 -15.36 -5.15 1.59
CA ILE A 16 -15.85 -5.19 0.21
C ILE A 16 -15.43 -6.53 -0.42
N SER A 17 -16.32 -7.09 -1.22
CA SER A 17 -16.02 -8.25 -2.06
C SER A 17 -16.11 -7.85 -3.52
N ILE A 18 -15.11 -8.22 -4.32
CA ILE A 18 -15.05 -7.95 -5.75
C ILE A 18 -14.72 -9.28 -6.43
N GLY A 19 -15.73 -9.95 -6.96
CA GLY A 19 -15.55 -11.31 -7.50
C GLY A 19 -15.04 -12.23 -6.41
N SER A 20 -13.89 -12.87 -6.64
CA SER A 20 -13.22 -13.73 -5.67
C SER A 20 -12.28 -12.96 -4.75
N GLU A 21 -12.07 -11.66 -5.02
CA GLU A 21 -11.19 -10.83 -4.22
C GLU A 21 -11.93 -10.14 -3.11
N ILE A 22 -11.27 -9.98 -1.97
CA ILE A 22 -11.87 -9.28 -0.82
C ILE A 22 -10.95 -8.12 -0.42
N ILE A 23 -11.57 -7.09 0.15
CA ILE A 23 -10.87 -5.97 0.79
C ILE A 23 -11.26 -5.98 2.24
N THR A 24 -10.25 -6.00 3.11
CA THR A 24 -10.45 -6.03 4.56
C THR A 24 -10.14 -4.67 5.17
N ASN A 25 -10.53 -4.50 6.44
CA ASN A 25 -10.16 -3.29 7.18
C ASN A 25 -8.64 -3.15 7.33
N TYR A 26 -7.93 -4.28 7.40
CA TYR A 26 -6.47 -4.27 7.44
C TYR A 26 -5.92 -3.72 6.11
N ASP A 27 -6.45 -4.19 4.99
CA ASP A 27 -6.05 -3.70 3.67
C ASP A 27 -6.27 -2.20 3.56
N LEU A 28 -7.39 -1.71 4.07
CA LEU A 28 -7.71 -0.29 4.06
C LEU A 28 -6.69 0.52 4.87
N ASP A 29 -6.36 0.05 6.07
CA ASP A 29 -5.37 0.72 6.91
C ASP A 29 -4.01 0.79 6.22
N ARG A 30 -3.57 -0.32 5.63
CA ARG A 30 -2.29 -0.36 4.92
C ARG A 30 -2.30 0.54 3.69
N GLU A 31 -3.43 0.61 2.99
CA GLU A 31 -3.55 1.48 1.82
C GLU A 31 -3.47 2.96 2.20
N ILE A 32 -4.12 3.34 3.29
CA ILE A 32 -4.04 4.72 3.78
C ILE A 32 -2.58 5.08 4.10
N LYS A 33 -1.85 4.17 4.76
CA LYS A 33 -0.43 4.39 5.05
C LYS A 33 0.40 4.51 3.78
N TYR A 34 0.15 3.65 2.80
CA TYR A 34 0.83 3.72 1.51
C TYR A 34 0.58 5.06 0.82
N LEU A 35 -0.68 5.47 0.73
CA LEU A 35 -1.04 6.73 0.09
C LEU A 35 -0.45 7.93 0.83
N ASN A 36 -0.38 7.84 2.15
CA ASN A 36 0.25 8.88 2.94
C ASN A 36 1.75 8.98 2.65
N VAL A 37 2.40 7.84 2.41
CA VAL A 37 3.82 7.80 2.02
C VAL A 37 4.03 8.50 0.66
N ILE A 38 3.27 8.11 -0.36
CA ILE A 38 3.50 8.63 -1.71
C ILE A 38 3.04 10.08 -1.88
N THR A 39 2.17 10.56 -1.02
CA THR A 39 1.71 11.95 -1.04
C THR A 39 2.45 12.83 -0.02
N VAL A 40 3.43 12.28 0.66
CA VAL A 40 4.25 12.95 1.68
C VAL A 40 3.36 13.61 2.74
N GLY A 41 2.44 12.82 3.28
CA GLY A 41 1.58 13.24 4.39
C GLY A 41 0.28 13.92 4.02
N GLN A 42 0.04 14.17 2.73
CA GLN A 42 -1.17 14.92 2.32
C GLN A 42 -2.46 14.14 2.61
N ILE A 43 -2.43 12.82 2.49
CA ILE A 43 -3.61 12.00 2.80
C ILE A 43 -4.00 12.14 4.26
N GLY A 44 -3.01 12.24 5.15
CA GLY A 44 -3.25 12.43 6.58
C GLY A 44 -3.92 13.75 6.92
N GLU A 45 -3.89 14.72 6.02
CA GLU A 45 -4.54 16.01 6.21
C GLU A 45 -6.02 16.01 5.84
N LEU A 46 -6.47 14.97 5.14
CA LEU A 46 -7.87 14.83 4.77
C LEU A 46 -8.69 14.27 5.94
N ASP A 47 -10.00 14.50 5.91
CA ASP A 47 -10.83 13.86 6.92
C ASP A 47 -10.92 12.35 6.69
N ASN A 48 -11.38 11.63 7.71
CA ASN A 48 -11.40 10.17 7.67
C ASN A 48 -12.25 9.61 6.53
N GLN A 49 -13.35 10.25 6.20
CA GLN A 49 -14.23 9.76 5.14
C GLN A 49 -13.57 9.91 3.77
N GLU A 50 -12.94 11.05 3.52
CA GLU A 50 -12.26 11.28 2.26
C GLU A 50 -11.06 10.36 2.08
N SER A 51 -10.24 10.21 3.10
CA SER A 51 -9.07 9.33 3.01
C SER A 51 -9.47 7.88 2.81
N LYS A 52 -10.52 7.42 3.49
CA LYS A 52 -11.03 6.07 3.30
C LYS A 52 -11.58 5.86 1.90
N LYS A 53 -12.31 6.83 1.37
CA LYS A 53 -12.87 6.73 0.03
C LYS A 53 -11.75 6.62 -1.02
N ILE A 54 -10.74 7.46 -0.90
CA ILE A 54 -9.60 7.42 -1.81
C ILE A 54 -8.88 6.08 -1.71
N ALA A 55 -8.69 5.57 -0.49
CA ALA A 55 -8.02 4.30 -0.27
C ALA A 55 -8.83 3.13 -0.81
N ILE A 56 -10.13 3.14 -0.63
CA ILE A 56 -11.01 2.09 -1.16
C ILE A 56 -10.96 2.10 -2.69
N ASP A 57 -11.08 3.26 -3.31
CA ASP A 57 -10.99 3.36 -4.77
C ASP A 57 -9.66 2.85 -5.30
N SER A 58 -8.58 3.17 -4.61
CA SER A 58 -7.23 2.71 -4.95
C SER A 58 -7.13 1.18 -4.84
N LEU A 59 -7.65 0.61 -3.76
CA LEU A 59 -7.64 -0.85 -3.55
C LEU A 59 -8.47 -1.58 -4.60
N ILE A 60 -9.62 -1.02 -4.96
CA ILE A 60 -10.46 -1.61 -6.00
C ILE A 60 -9.69 -1.66 -7.33
N LYS A 61 -9.03 -0.58 -7.69
CA LYS A 61 -8.21 -0.53 -8.90
C LYS A 61 -7.09 -1.57 -8.86
N ASP A 62 -6.45 -1.73 -7.71
CA ASP A 62 -5.39 -2.73 -7.55
C ASP A 62 -5.92 -4.15 -7.70
N LYS A 63 -7.08 -4.46 -7.13
CA LYS A 63 -7.68 -5.79 -7.24
C LYS A 63 -8.06 -6.10 -8.68
N ILE A 64 -8.58 -5.14 -9.41
CA ILE A 64 -8.90 -5.30 -10.83
C ILE A 64 -7.61 -5.53 -11.61
N LYS A 65 -6.56 -4.80 -11.32
CA LYS A 65 -5.26 -4.94 -11.97
C LYS A 65 -4.67 -6.32 -11.71
N ILE A 66 -4.72 -6.80 -10.48
CA ILE A 66 -4.22 -8.13 -10.12
C ILE A 66 -4.98 -9.21 -10.88
N THR A 67 -6.29 -9.10 -10.98
CA THR A 67 -7.12 -10.04 -11.72
C THR A 67 -6.73 -10.04 -13.21
N ALA A 68 -6.53 -8.87 -13.79
CA ALA A 68 -6.09 -8.76 -15.18
C ALA A 68 -4.71 -9.38 -15.39
N LEU A 69 -3.77 -9.12 -14.46
CA LEU A 69 -2.41 -9.62 -14.55
C LEU A 69 -2.30 -11.12 -14.30
N SER A 70 -3.22 -11.70 -13.54
CA SER A 70 -3.21 -13.15 -13.30
C SER A 70 -3.39 -13.95 -14.56
N ASN A 71 -3.91 -13.34 -15.63
CA ASN A 71 -4.04 -13.97 -16.95
C ASN A 71 -2.74 -13.91 -17.76
N LEU A 72 -1.75 -13.14 -17.30
CA LEU A 72 -0.45 -13.03 -17.93
C LEU A 72 0.51 -13.91 -17.13
N LYS A 73 0.82 -15.07 -17.65
CA LYS A 73 1.63 -16.05 -16.93
C LYS A 73 3.06 -15.59 -16.75
N ASN A 74 3.54 -15.73 -15.51
CA ASN A 74 4.97 -15.67 -15.19
C ASN A 74 5.71 -14.38 -15.53
N ILE A 75 5.19 -13.25 -15.03
CA ILE A 75 5.97 -12.03 -15.05
C ILE A 75 6.96 -12.11 -13.90
N ILE A 76 8.23 -12.31 -14.24
CA ILE A 76 9.31 -12.30 -13.26
C ILE A 76 10.04 -10.97 -13.40
N ILE A 77 10.04 -10.19 -12.33
CA ILE A 77 10.78 -8.93 -12.31
C ILE A 77 12.14 -9.21 -11.68
N LYS A 78 13.20 -8.93 -12.42
CA LYS A 78 14.57 -9.11 -11.91
C LYS A 78 14.88 -8.09 -10.82
N ASP A 79 15.69 -8.48 -9.85
CA ASP A 79 16.06 -7.61 -8.73
C ASP A 79 16.66 -6.29 -9.18
N GLU A 80 17.49 -6.29 -10.21
CA GLU A 80 18.09 -5.07 -10.74
C GLU A 80 17.04 -4.10 -11.25
N LEU A 81 16.07 -4.60 -12.01
CA LEU A 81 14.98 -3.78 -12.51
C LEU A 81 14.12 -3.25 -11.37
N LEU A 82 13.87 -4.08 -10.38
CA LEU A 82 13.11 -3.70 -9.21
C LEU A 82 13.81 -2.57 -8.45
N ASN A 83 15.12 -2.68 -8.25
CA ASN A 83 15.89 -1.65 -7.57
C ASN A 83 15.88 -0.32 -8.36
N ASP A 84 15.98 -0.39 -9.69
CA ASP A 84 15.87 0.79 -10.54
C ASP A 84 14.50 1.46 -10.42
N GLN A 85 13.44 0.65 -10.37
CA GLN A 85 12.08 1.17 -10.22
C GLN A 85 11.89 1.84 -8.86
N ILE A 86 12.47 1.27 -7.80
CA ILE A 86 12.41 1.88 -6.47
C ILE A 86 13.13 3.21 -6.47
N ALA A 87 14.32 3.27 -7.09
CA ALA A 87 15.07 4.52 -7.19
C ALA A 87 14.25 5.60 -7.92
N ARG A 88 13.63 5.24 -9.03
CA ARG A 88 12.79 6.19 -9.78
C ARG A 88 11.57 6.62 -8.96
N SER A 89 10.93 5.69 -8.28
CA SER A 89 9.77 6.00 -7.44
C SER A 89 10.16 6.95 -6.32
N SER A 90 11.31 6.72 -5.68
CA SER A 90 11.77 7.60 -4.61
C SER A 90 12.05 9.02 -5.11
N GLN A 91 12.64 9.14 -6.31
CA GLN A 91 12.88 10.43 -6.94
C GLN A 91 11.57 11.14 -7.29
N ASN A 92 10.60 10.40 -7.81
CA ASN A 92 9.28 10.95 -8.15
C ASN A 92 8.54 11.48 -6.92
N ILE A 93 8.74 10.85 -5.77
CA ILE A 93 8.16 11.30 -4.51
C ILE A 93 8.90 12.54 -3.98
N GLY A 94 10.18 12.71 -4.34
CA GLY A 94 10.96 13.88 -3.97
C GLY A 94 12.20 13.58 -3.13
N PHE A 95 12.61 12.32 -3.04
CA PHE A 95 13.80 11.96 -2.26
C PHE A 95 15.05 11.96 -3.15
N ARG A 96 16.16 12.39 -2.57
CA ARG A 96 17.42 12.49 -3.30
C ARG A 96 18.11 11.14 -3.46
N SER A 97 17.88 10.22 -2.53
CA SER A 97 18.53 8.92 -2.55
C SER A 97 17.59 7.85 -2.02
N ILE A 98 17.92 6.59 -2.31
CA ILE A 98 17.18 5.46 -1.76
C ILE A 98 17.33 5.43 -0.24
N ASP A 99 18.48 5.78 0.29
CA ASP A 99 18.70 5.78 1.74
C ASP A 99 17.78 6.78 2.44
N ASP A 100 17.61 7.95 1.87
CA ASP A 100 16.67 8.94 2.39
C ASP A 100 15.24 8.43 2.33
N PHE A 101 14.89 7.75 1.25
CA PHE A 101 13.58 7.15 1.10
C PHE A 101 13.35 6.05 2.13
N LYS A 102 14.33 5.19 2.35
CA LYS A 102 14.25 4.14 3.38
C LYS A 102 14.08 4.74 4.77
N ALA A 103 14.80 5.80 5.09
CA ALA A 103 14.66 6.49 6.36
C ALA A 103 13.24 7.04 6.53
N TYR A 104 12.70 7.62 5.47
CA TYR A 104 11.33 8.11 5.49
C TYR A 104 10.32 6.99 5.69
N LEU A 105 10.51 5.85 5.03
CA LEU A 105 9.63 4.69 5.20
C LEU A 105 9.65 4.19 6.64
N ASN A 106 10.82 4.16 7.28
CA ASN A 106 10.94 3.80 8.69
C ASN A 106 10.17 4.77 9.57
N TYR A 107 10.27 6.05 9.29
CA TYR A 107 9.54 7.07 10.02
C TYR A 107 8.03 6.88 9.85
N ALA A 108 7.59 6.57 8.64
CA ALA A 108 6.18 6.37 8.31
C ALA A 108 5.65 5.00 8.73
N GLU A 109 6.50 4.14 9.28
CA GLU A 109 6.15 2.77 9.67
C GLU A 109 5.58 1.96 8.50
N TYR A 110 6.20 2.11 7.34
CA TYR A 110 5.82 1.40 6.12
C TYR A 110 7.04 0.69 5.55
N GLU A 111 6.97 -0.64 5.40
CA GLU A 111 8.14 -1.42 5.01
C GLU A 111 8.45 -1.30 3.53
N LEU A 112 9.74 -1.33 3.20
CA LEU A 112 10.19 -1.30 1.81
C LEU A 112 9.66 -2.50 1.01
N ASP A 113 9.63 -3.67 1.62
CA ASP A 113 9.10 -4.88 0.96
C ASP A 113 7.62 -4.71 0.61
N GLU A 114 6.87 -4.08 1.47
CA GLU A 114 5.47 -3.78 1.23
C GLU A 114 5.32 -2.81 0.07
N PHE A 115 6.17 -1.79 0.03
CA PHE A 115 6.20 -0.83 -1.06
C PHE A 115 6.50 -1.52 -2.41
N LYS A 116 7.46 -2.43 -2.41
CA LYS A 116 7.81 -3.21 -3.59
C LYS A 116 6.63 -4.02 -4.10
N LYS A 117 5.96 -4.73 -3.21
CA LYS A 117 4.78 -5.54 -3.58
C LYS A 117 3.66 -4.69 -4.15
N LYS A 118 3.46 -3.52 -3.58
CA LYS A 118 2.39 -2.62 -3.99
C LYS A 118 2.58 -2.11 -5.41
N ASN A 119 3.82 -1.83 -5.79
CA ASN A 119 4.10 -1.16 -7.04
C ASN A 119 4.57 -2.06 -8.18
N PHE A 120 5.18 -3.20 -7.86
CA PHE A 120 5.95 -3.93 -8.86
C PHE A 120 5.62 -5.42 -8.96
N THR A 121 4.57 -5.86 -8.28
CA THR A 121 4.15 -7.28 -8.36
C THR A 121 2.66 -7.47 -8.67
#